data_f1eb360d0001e771270772ed619120fb
#
_entry.id   f1eb360d0001e771270772ed619120fb
#
_cell.length_a   1.000
_cell.length_b   1.000
_cell.length_c   1.000
_cell.angle_alpha   90.00
_cell.angle_beta   90.00
_cell.angle_gamma   90.00
#
_symmetry.space_group_name_H-M   'P 1'
#
loop_
_entity.id
_entity.type
_entity.pdbx_description
1 polymer ?
#
loop_
_entity_poly.entity_id
_entity_poly.type
_entity_poly.pdbx_seq_one_letter_code
_entity_poly.pdbx_strand_id
1 'polypeptide(L)'
;PGWFLDSPVRAWDPPTFSPALLVVTEGDNATFTCSFSNTTESFVLNWYRMSPSNQMDKLAAFPEDRNQPGQDCRFRVTQLPNGRDFHMSVVRARLNDSGTYLCAAISLAPKVQIKESLLVELRVTERRAEVPTAHPSPSPRPAGQFQTLV
;
A
#
# COMPACT_ATOMS: atom_id res chain seq x y z
N PRO A 1 27.04 26.92 -22.37
CA PRO A 1 26.62 26.39 -21.79
C PRO A 1 25.96 25.71 -21.31
N GLY A 2 26.23 25.25 -20.94
CA GLY A 2 25.57 24.63 -20.41
C GLY A 2 24.70 24.54 -19.95
N TRP A 3 24.64 24.91 -20.07
CA TRP A 3 23.69 24.93 -19.47
C TRP A 3 22.67 24.43 -19.65
N PHE A 4 22.97 24.14 -19.86
CA PHE A 4 22.00 23.66 -19.88
C PHE A 4 21.48 22.82 -19.56
N LEU A 5 21.96 22.67 -19.14
CA LEU A 5 21.45 21.95 -18.53
C LEU A 5 20.60 21.86 -17.87
N ASP A 6 20.59 22.30 -17.64
CA ASP A 6 19.77 22.21 -17.00
C ASP A 6 18.83 22.14 -16.88
N SER A 7 18.72 22.21 -16.94
CA SER A 7 17.75 22.21 -16.80
C SER A 7 16.84 22.19 -16.51
N PRO A 8 16.69 22.67 -16.66
CA PRO A 8 15.72 22.69 -15.96
C PRO A 8 14.71 21.94 -16.14
N VAL A 9 14.92 21.57 -16.49
CA VAL A 9 14.10 20.94 -16.61
C VAL A 9 13.78 20.31 -15.80
N ARG A 10 13.34 20.44 -15.61
CA ARG A 10 13.04 20.03 -14.78
C ARG A 10 12.60 18.86 -14.56
N ALA A 11 13.33 18.10 -14.12
CA ALA A 11 12.90 16.80 -13.75
C ALA A 11 12.07 16.93 -12.49
N TRP A 12 10.92 16.36 -12.49
CA TRP A 12 10.11 16.30 -11.29
C TRP A 12 10.59 15.14 -10.44
N ASP A 13 10.40 15.25 -9.14
CA ASP A 13 10.85 14.24 -8.21
C ASP A 13 9.95 13.01 -8.29
N PRO A 14 10.51 11.82 -8.06
CA PRO A 14 9.64 10.66 -7.93
C PRO A 14 8.76 10.79 -6.70
N PRO A 15 7.62 10.12 -6.68
CA PRO A 15 6.77 10.16 -5.50
C PRO A 15 7.43 9.46 -4.32
N THR A 16 7.02 9.83 -3.12
CA THR A 16 7.42 9.11 -1.92
C THR A 16 6.30 8.20 -1.48
N PHE A 17 6.66 7.05 -0.97
CA PHE A 17 5.69 6.05 -0.53
C PHE A 17 6.03 5.69 0.91
N SER A 18 5.05 5.81 1.78
CA SER A 18 5.30 5.63 3.21
C SER A 18 4.12 4.94 3.89
N PRO A 19 4.34 4.30 5.00
CA PRO A 19 5.62 4.10 5.66
C PRO A 19 6.47 3.05 4.95
N ALA A 20 7.76 3.02 5.25
CA ALA A 20 8.66 2.03 4.63
C ALA A 20 8.29 0.60 5.02
N LEU A 21 7.76 0.43 6.21
CA LEU A 21 7.28 -0.86 6.70
C LEU A 21 5.95 -0.63 7.40
N LEU A 22 4.96 -1.42 7.02
CA LEU A 22 3.65 -1.39 7.64
C LEU A 22 3.31 -2.80 8.08
N VAL A 23 3.01 -2.94 9.37
CA VAL A 23 2.63 -4.24 9.94
C VAL A 23 1.19 -4.14 10.39
N VAL A 24 0.36 -5.01 9.87
CA VAL A 24 -1.06 -5.06 10.24
C VAL A 24 -1.45 -6.50 10.53
N THR A 25 -2.54 -6.66 11.25
CA THR A 25 -3.12 -7.98 11.51
C THR A 25 -4.07 -8.34 10.39
N GLU A 26 -4.12 -9.61 10.02
CA GLU A 26 -5.04 -10.02 8.96
C GLU A 26 -6.47 -9.61 9.30
N GLY A 27 -7.19 -9.16 8.30
CA GLY A 27 -8.54 -8.63 8.45
C GLY A 27 -8.58 -7.13 8.63
N ASP A 28 -7.49 -6.51 9.03
CA ASP A 28 -7.41 -5.05 9.17
C ASP A 28 -7.07 -4.42 7.83
N ASN A 29 -7.34 -3.12 7.72
CA ASN A 29 -6.97 -2.38 6.53
C ASN A 29 -5.53 -1.90 6.67
N ALA A 30 -4.81 -1.92 5.54
CA ALA A 30 -3.44 -1.43 5.49
C ALA A 30 -3.41 -0.26 4.52
N THR A 31 -2.95 0.91 5.00
CA THR A 31 -2.96 2.11 4.18
C THR A 31 -1.57 2.70 4.10
N PHE A 32 -1.09 2.85 2.87
CA PHE A 32 0.13 3.58 2.56
C PHE A 32 -0.24 4.94 1.99
N THR A 33 0.70 5.86 2.05
CA THR A 33 0.52 7.19 1.47
C THR A 33 1.55 7.40 0.37
N CYS A 34 1.06 7.70 -0.83
CA CYS A 34 1.89 8.07 -1.97
C CYS A 34 1.79 9.59 -2.11
N SER A 35 2.93 10.29 -2.01
CA SER A 35 2.95 11.75 -1.96
C SER A 35 3.81 12.32 -3.07
N PHE A 36 3.36 13.44 -3.61
CA PHE A 36 4.09 14.19 -4.63
C PHE A 36 4.54 15.50 -4.03
N SER A 37 5.81 15.85 -4.27
CA SER A 37 6.33 17.09 -3.71
C SER A 37 5.72 18.30 -4.39
N ASN A 38 5.67 18.28 -5.70
CA ASN A 38 5.20 19.45 -6.43
C ASN A 38 5.12 19.11 -7.89
N THR A 39 3.93 19.23 -8.45
CA THR A 39 3.78 19.05 -9.87
C THR A 39 2.55 19.79 -10.37
N THR A 40 2.69 20.44 -11.51
CA THR A 40 1.58 20.98 -12.24
C THR A 40 1.23 20.12 -13.44
N GLU A 41 1.94 19.04 -13.61
CA GLU A 41 1.73 18.16 -14.74
C GLU A 41 0.56 17.24 -14.50
N SER A 42 -0.11 16.90 -15.57
CA SER A 42 -1.09 15.83 -15.51
C SER A 42 -0.37 14.50 -15.51
N PHE A 43 -0.80 13.62 -14.64
CA PHE A 43 -0.19 12.30 -14.58
C PHE A 43 -1.23 11.28 -14.17
N VAL A 44 -0.89 10.04 -14.44
CA VAL A 44 -1.63 8.88 -13.97
C VAL A 44 -0.82 8.25 -12.86
N LEU A 45 -1.49 7.84 -11.82
CA LEU A 45 -0.86 7.18 -10.68
C LEU A 45 -1.21 5.72 -10.72
N ASN A 46 -0.19 4.87 -10.62
CA ASN A 46 -0.40 3.43 -10.53
C ASN A 46 0.18 2.91 -9.22
N TRP A 47 -0.44 1.87 -8.71
CA TRP A 47 -0.01 1.17 -7.50
C TRP A 47 0.34 -0.25 -7.91
N TYR A 48 1.54 -0.69 -7.55
CA TYR A 48 2.05 -1.99 -7.94
C TYR A 48 2.49 -2.81 -6.75
N ARG A 49 2.40 -4.11 -6.93
CA ARG A 49 3.00 -5.07 -6.04
C ARG A 49 4.10 -5.81 -6.79
N MET A 50 5.25 -5.98 -6.14
CA MET A 50 6.33 -6.77 -6.72
C MET A 50 6.09 -8.23 -6.39
N SER A 51 6.09 -9.07 -7.41
CA SER A 51 5.99 -10.50 -7.20
C SER A 51 7.36 -11.07 -6.81
N PRO A 52 7.40 -12.30 -6.28
CA PRO A 52 8.69 -12.93 -5.99
C PRO A 52 9.60 -13.05 -7.20
N SER A 53 9.05 -13.06 -8.40
CA SER A 53 9.85 -13.11 -9.63
C SER A 53 10.21 -11.71 -10.14
N ASN A 54 10.02 -10.67 -9.33
CA ASN A 54 10.35 -9.28 -9.65
C ASN A 54 9.49 -8.71 -10.77
N GLN A 55 8.30 -9.23 -10.95
CA GLN A 55 7.34 -8.64 -11.87
C GLN A 55 6.46 -7.69 -11.09
N MET A 56 6.09 -6.58 -11.76
CA MET A 56 5.20 -5.60 -11.15
C MET A 56 3.78 -5.89 -11.57
N ASP A 57 2.94 -6.17 -10.59
CA ASP A 57 1.52 -6.41 -10.84
C ASP A 57 0.75 -5.17 -10.45
N LYS A 58 0.00 -4.63 -11.40
CA LYS A 58 -0.77 -3.41 -11.15
C LYS A 58 -1.99 -3.74 -10.33
N LEU A 59 -2.14 -3.04 -9.21
CA LEU A 59 -3.24 -3.27 -8.28
C LEU A 59 -4.37 -2.28 -8.52
N ALA A 60 -4.04 -1.03 -8.77
CA ALA A 60 -5.02 0.03 -8.92
C ALA A 60 -4.38 1.23 -9.59
N ALA A 61 -5.21 2.15 -10.02
CA ALA A 61 -4.76 3.37 -10.70
C ALA A 61 -5.63 4.55 -10.29
N PHE A 62 -5.09 5.74 -10.47
CA PHE A 62 -5.86 6.97 -10.32
C PHE A 62 -5.49 7.88 -11.48
N PRO A 63 -6.44 8.33 -12.28
CA PRO A 63 -7.87 8.05 -12.16
C PRO A 63 -8.18 6.57 -12.40
N GLU A 64 -9.21 6.13 -11.74
CA GLU A 64 -9.61 4.73 -11.84
C GLU A 64 -10.04 4.37 -13.26
N ASP A 65 -9.56 3.22 -13.74
CA ASP A 65 -9.97 2.72 -15.04
C ASP A 65 -11.13 1.77 -14.84
N ARG A 66 -12.33 2.29 -15.04
CA ARG A 66 -13.54 1.52 -14.82
C ARG A 66 -13.80 0.49 -15.89
N ASN A 67 -13.09 0.58 -17.00
CA ASN A 67 -13.26 -0.35 -18.09
C ASN A 67 -12.35 -1.56 -17.99
N GLN A 68 -11.51 -1.60 -17.00
CA GLN A 68 -10.58 -2.69 -16.84
C GLN A 68 -11.25 -3.83 -16.08
N PRO A 69 -11.49 -4.97 -16.73
CA PRO A 69 -12.11 -6.08 -16.03
C PRO A 69 -11.15 -6.73 -15.06
N GLY A 70 -11.68 -7.34 -14.01
CA GLY A 70 -10.90 -8.11 -13.10
C GLY A 70 -10.14 -7.31 -12.05
N GLN A 71 -10.39 -6.01 -11.97
CA GLN A 71 -9.74 -5.21 -10.94
C GLN A 71 -10.28 -5.59 -9.56
N ASP A 72 -9.35 -5.83 -8.63
CA ASP A 72 -9.72 -6.25 -7.29
C ASP A 72 -10.06 -5.02 -6.47
N CYS A 73 -11.30 -4.92 -6.03
CA CYS A 73 -11.77 -3.73 -5.32
C CYS A 73 -11.25 -3.66 -3.87
N ARG A 74 -10.46 -4.63 -3.44
CA ARG A 74 -9.80 -4.54 -2.14
C ARG A 74 -8.63 -3.55 -2.16
N PHE A 75 -8.14 -3.20 -3.34
CA PHE A 75 -7.04 -2.26 -3.49
C PHE A 75 -7.62 -0.93 -3.94
N ARG A 76 -7.52 0.08 -3.09
CA ARG A 76 -8.18 1.36 -3.33
C ARG A 76 -7.18 2.50 -3.29
N VAL A 77 -7.37 3.45 -4.20
CA VAL A 77 -6.58 4.67 -4.23
C VAL A 77 -7.54 5.83 -4.02
N THR A 78 -7.24 6.67 -3.04
CA THR A 78 -8.07 7.83 -2.72
C THR A 78 -7.20 9.07 -2.69
N GLN A 79 -7.58 10.08 -3.47
CA GLN A 79 -6.89 11.36 -3.45
C GLN A 79 -7.32 12.14 -2.22
N LEU A 80 -6.34 12.66 -1.48
CA LEU A 80 -6.63 13.47 -0.31
C LEU A 80 -6.93 14.92 -0.74
N PRO A 81 -7.55 15.71 0.15
CA PRO A 81 -7.98 17.06 -0.23
C PRO A 81 -6.86 17.98 -0.70
N ASN A 82 -5.62 17.76 -0.27
CA ASN A 82 -4.52 18.61 -0.72
C ASN A 82 -4.12 18.35 -2.18
N GLY A 83 -4.67 17.32 -2.81
CA GLY A 83 -4.38 17.00 -4.20
C GLY A 83 -3.03 16.38 -4.47
N ARG A 84 -2.17 16.26 -3.45
CA ARG A 84 -0.82 15.76 -3.63
C ARG A 84 -0.58 14.43 -2.95
N ASP A 85 -1.40 14.09 -2.00
CA ASP A 85 -1.27 12.85 -1.24
C ASP A 85 -2.39 11.91 -1.62
N PHE A 86 -2.04 10.64 -1.73
CA PHE A 86 -2.99 9.60 -2.08
C PHE A 86 -2.86 8.48 -1.08
N HIS A 87 -3.99 8.02 -0.55
CA HIS A 87 -4.03 6.83 0.26
C HIS A 87 -4.21 5.62 -0.64
N MET A 88 -3.37 4.64 -0.43
CA MET A 88 -3.44 3.36 -1.14
C MET A 88 -3.68 2.29 -0.10
N SER A 89 -4.88 1.71 -0.12
CA SER A 89 -5.35 0.86 0.96
C SER A 89 -5.61 -0.55 0.48
N VAL A 90 -5.10 -1.51 1.25
CA VAL A 90 -5.49 -2.91 1.13
C VAL A 90 -6.59 -3.13 2.14
N VAL A 91 -7.80 -3.38 1.64
CA VAL A 91 -8.97 -3.58 2.51
C VAL A 91 -9.00 -5.03 2.95
N ARG A 92 -9.13 -5.25 4.27
CA ARG A 92 -9.16 -6.59 4.85
C ARG A 92 -7.96 -7.41 4.42
N ALA A 93 -6.80 -6.95 4.85
CA ALA A 93 -5.54 -7.55 4.45
C ALA A 93 -5.50 -9.03 4.76
N ARG A 94 -4.90 -9.78 3.87
CA ARG A 94 -4.71 -11.23 3.99
C ARG A 94 -3.24 -11.52 4.21
N LEU A 95 -2.97 -12.68 4.76
CA LEU A 95 -1.58 -13.07 4.98
C LEU A 95 -0.77 -13.02 3.69
N ASN A 96 -1.36 -13.44 2.58
CA ASN A 96 -0.65 -13.44 1.30
C ASN A 96 -0.56 -12.07 0.64
N ASP A 97 -1.10 -11.04 1.27
CA ASP A 97 -0.84 -9.66 0.82
C ASP A 97 0.53 -9.17 1.28
N SER A 98 1.17 -9.88 2.18
CA SER A 98 2.53 -9.53 2.62
C SER A 98 3.46 -9.49 1.41
N GLY A 99 4.30 -8.46 1.36
CA GLY A 99 5.20 -8.32 0.23
C GLY A 99 5.64 -6.88 0.09
N THR A 100 6.16 -6.56 -1.09
CA THR A 100 6.68 -5.23 -1.37
C THR A 100 5.82 -4.54 -2.41
N TYR A 101 5.68 -3.23 -2.24
CA TYR A 101 4.78 -2.41 -3.05
C TYR A 101 5.48 -1.12 -3.43
N LEU A 102 5.00 -0.50 -4.49
CA LEU A 102 5.48 0.83 -4.88
C LEU A 102 4.35 1.60 -5.55
N CYS A 103 4.50 2.91 -5.58
CA CYS A 103 3.61 3.75 -6.38
C CYS A 103 4.44 4.40 -7.49
N ALA A 104 3.81 4.65 -8.62
CA ALA A 104 4.48 5.22 -9.76
C ALA A 104 3.60 6.29 -10.40
N ALA A 105 4.23 7.40 -10.74
CA ALA A 105 3.56 8.48 -11.46
C ALA A 105 4.01 8.41 -12.91
N ILE A 106 3.04 8.53 -13.81
CA ILE A 106 3.27 8.41 -15.23
C ILE A 106 2.80 9.70 -15.89
N SER A 107 3.75 10.42 -16.46
CA SER A 107 3.45 11.60 -17.26
C SER A 107 3.32 11.17 -18.71
N LEU A 108 2.27 11.66 -19.36
CA LEU A 108 1.99 11.25 -20.74
C LEU A 108 2.43 12.26 -21.77
N ALA A 109 2.72 13.48 -21.35
CA ALA A 109 3.06 14.55 -22.27
C ALA A 109 4.16 15.41 -21.68
N PRO A 110 5.08 15.93 -22.49
CA PRO A 110 5.15 15.76 -23.95
C PRO A 110 5.58 14.38 -24.38
N LYS A 111 6.18 13.60 -23.48
CA LYS A 111 6.49 12.20 -23.76
C LYS A 111 6.31 11.41 -22.48
N VAL A 112 6.15 10.12 -22.64
CA VAL A 112 5.90 9.25 -21.51
C VAL A 112 7.12 9.22 -20.60
N GLN A 113 6.91 9.50 -19.33
CA GLN A 113 7.92 9.36 -18.29
C GLN A 113 7.30 8.66 -17.11
N ILE A 114 8.03 7.74 -16.52
CA ILE A 114 7.57 6.98 -15.36
C ILE A 114 8.54 7.23 -14.23
N LYS A 115 8.02 7.64 -13.09
CA LYS A 115 8.81 7.84 -11.88
C LYS A 115 8.25 6.96 -10.79
N GLU A 116 9.09 6.08 -10.26
CA GLU A 116 8.68 5.11 -9.26
C GLU A 116 9.17 5.53 -7.89
N SER A 117 8.35 5.26 -6.89
CA SER A 117 8.76 5.42 -5.50
C SER A 117 9.76 4.34 -5.12
N LEU A 118 10.36 4.49 -3.96
CA LEU A 118 11.07 3.38 -3.34
C LEU A 118 10.05 2.31 -2.94
N LEU A 119 10.53 1.10 -2.80
CA LEU A 119 9.70 -0.01 -2.36
C LEU A 119 9.38 0.15 -0.88
N VAL A 120 8.17 -0.26 -0.52
CA VAL A 120 7.75 -0.35 0.87
C VAL A 120 7.34 -1.79 1.15
N GLU A 121 7.34 -2.16 2.41
CA GLU A 121 6.99 -3.52 2.79
C GLU A 121 5.69 -3.53 3.58
N LEU A 122 4.82 -4.46 3.23
CA LEU A 122 3.62 -4.77 4.02
C LEU A 122 3.82 -6.13 4.65
N ARG A 123 3.60 -6.20 5.94
CA ARG A 123 3.65 -7.45 6.69
C ARG A 123 2.29 -7.67 7.33
N VAL A 124 1.61 -8.72 6.93
CA VAL A 124 0.33 -9.07 7.51
C VAL A 124 0.55 -10.24 8.43
N THR A 125 0.19 -10.06 9.71
CA THR A 125 0.39 -11.08 10.71
C THR A 125 -0.92 -11.79 11.00
N GLU A 126 -0.80 -12.99 11.49
CA GLU A 126 -1.93 -13.84 11.80
C GLU A 126 -2.73 -13.24 12.95
N ARG A 127 -4.05 -13.25 12.83
CA ARG A 127 -4.91 -12.84 13.93
C ARG A 127 -5.11 -14.03 14.83
N ARG A 128 -4.57 -13.94 16.03
CA ARG A 128 -4.74 -15.01 16.98
C ARG A 128 -6.15 -15.00 17.51
N ALA A 129 -6.69 -16.14 17.47
CA ALA A 129 -7.94 -16.28 18.12
C ALA A 129 -7.72 -15.98 19.58
N GLU A 130 -7.86 -15.30 20.16
CA GLU A 130 -7.53 -14.95 21.21
C GLU A 130 -7.65 -15.48 22.12
N VAL A 131 -7.11 -15.66 22.41
CA VAL A 131 -7.16 -16.08 23.23
C VAL A 131 -7.74 -15.64 24.23
N PRO A 132 -8.14 -15.90 24.64
CA PRO A 132 -8.82 -15.35 25.29
C PRO A 132 -8.62 -14.91 26.31
N THR A 133 -8.16 -14.60 26.28
CA THR A 133 -8.13 -14.23 26.88
C THR A 133 -8.32 -14.17 27.63
N ALA A 134 -8.11 -14.14 27.86
CA ALA A 134 -8.41 -14.00 28.25
C ALA A 134 -8.61 -14.24 28.90
N HIS A 135 -8.47 -14.33 29.28
CA HIS A 135 -8.99 -14.46 29.68
C HIS A 135 -8.96 -15.15 30.31
N PRO A 136 -9.01 -15.22 30.81
CA PRO A 136 -9.21 -15.78 31.17
C PRO A 136 -9.34 -16.51 31.71
N SER A 137 -9.21 -16.70 31.86
CA SER A 137 -9.75 -17.16 32.05
C SER A 137 -9.81 -17.94 32.52
N PRO A 138 -9.93 -18.20 33.04
CA PRO A 138 -10.25 -18.82 33.31
C PRO A 138 -10.14 -19.62 33.59
N SER A 139 -9.82 -19.91 33.67
CA SER A 139 -10.31 -20.26 33.72
C SER A 139 -10.19 -21.16 33.87
N PRO A 140 -10.16 -21.70 34.17
CA PRO A 140 -10.45 -22.29 34.19
C PRO A 140 -10.22 -23.11 34.34
N ARG A 141 -9.96 -23.42 34.44
CA ARG A 141 -10.06 -23.82 34.49
C ARG A 141 -10.05 -24.43 34.67
N PRO A 142 -10.13 -24.83 34.86
CA PRO A 142 -10.33 -25.17 34.93
C PRO A 142 -10.32 -25.75 35.09
N ALA A 143 -10.00 -26.16 35.16
CA ALA A 143 -10.34 -26.19 35.11
C ALA A 143 -10.38 -26.60 35.27
N GLY A 144 -10.33 -27.32 35.58
CA GLY A 144 -10.57 -27.12 35.70
C GLY A 144 -10.43 -27.55 35.78
N GLN A 145 -10.49 -27.35 35.87
CA GLN A 145 -10.65 -27.32 35.97
C GLN A 145 -10.81 -27.73 36.12
N PHE A 146 -10.72 -28.07 36.38
CA PHE A 146 -11.14 -28.24 36.73
C PHE A 146 -11.28 -28.80 37.07
N GLN A 147 -11.02 -28.77 37.39
CA GLN A 147 -11.43 -28.82 37.79
C GLN A 147 -11.63 -29.29 38.25
N THR A 148 -11.42 -29.60 38.50
CA THR A 148 -11.91 -29.70 39.04
C THR A 148 -11.95 -30.20 39.50
N LEU A 149 -11.80 -30.47 39.69
CA LEU A 149 -12.09 -30.49 39.95
C LEU A 149 -12.13 -30.87 40.13
N VAL A 150 -11.88 -31.31 40.40
CA VAL A 150 -12.22 -31.30 40.50
C VAL A 150 -12.25 -31.49 40.78
#